data_0808fa1f95bba1546838810c2de999f3
#
_entry.id   0808fa1f95bba1546838810c2de999f3
#
_cell.length_a   1.000
_cell.length_b   1.000
_cell.length_c   1.000
_cell.angle_alpha   90.00
_cell.angle_beta   90.00
_cell.angle_gamma   90.00
#
_symmetry.space_group_name_H-M   'P 1'
#
loop_
_entity.id
_entity.type
_entity.pdbx_description
1 polymer ?
#
loop_
_entity_poly.entity_id
_entity_poly.type
_entity_poly.pdbx_seq_one_letter_code
_entity_poly.pdbx_strand_id
1 'polypeptide(L)'
;TNYKIFKTIAILLGIIIFFWLIYDYKNSIVKVNQNYIEANNNFLKKNYLKALDLYRKVSELEPNNLYALEGEARCLMRLQNYNEALEVFKLVLKRDKNFVPALTNIAILYDTIEDYEKAIIYYRKAIQQDQRLLNRMSWFKRFIKNIHFKPSTIQERLFYLENQIGLESNERILKNIEIDKLQPDYQM
;
A
#
# COMPACT_ATOMS: atom_id res chain seq x y z
N THR A 1 -48.75 -36.83 12.99
CA THR A 1 -47.40 -37.45 13.14
C THR A 1 -46.42 -36.90 12.14
N ASN A 2 -46.80 -36.77 10.87
CA ASN A 2 -45.91 -36.30 9.80
C ASN A 2 -45.37 -34.84 10.00
N TYR A 3 -46.20 -33.92 10.51
CA TYR A 3 -45.78 -32.54 10.79
C TYR A 3 -44.59 -32.43 11.74
N LYS A 4 -44.58 -33.22 12.83
CA LYS A 4 -43.45 -33.23 13.77
C LYS A 4 -42.16 -33.69 13.12
N ILE A 5 -42.24 -34.71 12.26
CA ILE A 5 -41.08 -35.24 11.51
C ILE A 5 -40.54 -34.19 10.56
N PHE A 6 -41.38 -33.53 9.75
CA PHE A 6 -40.96 -32.48 8.85
C PHE A 6 -40.35 -31.29 9.57
N LYS A 7 -40.89 -30.88 10.72
CA LYS A 7 -40.33 -29.83 11.55
C LYS A 7 -38.94 -30.21 12.06
N THR A 8 -38.75 -31.44 12.53
CA THR A 8 -37.42 -31.90 12.99
C THR A 8 -36.41 -31.94 11.86
N ILE A 9 -36.79 -32.42 10.68
CA ILE A 9 -35.92 -32.42 9.49
C ILE A 9 -35.54 -31.01 9.10
N ALA A 10 -36.48 -30.06 9.07
CA ALA A 10 -36.21 -28.65 8.73
C ALA A 10 -35.21 -28.00 9.71
N ILE A 11 -35.34 -28.28 11.03
CA ILE A 11 -34.42 -27.78 12.04
C ILE A 11 -33.01 -28.37 11.83
N LEU A 12 -32.90 -29.67 11.57
CA LEU A 12 -31.62 -30.33 11.33
C LEU A 12 -30.93 -29.79 10.08
N LEU A 13 -31.66 -29.59 9.00
CA LEU A 13 -31.13 -28.95 7.77
C LEU A 13 -30.66 -27.52 8.02
N GLY A 14 -31.41 -26.72 8.79
CA GLY A 14 -31.02 -25.38 9.17
C GLY A 14 -29.70 -25.35 9.96
N ILE A 15 -29.53 -26.30 10.90
CA ILE A 15 -28.28 -26.43 11.68
C ILE A 15 -27.11 -26.81 10.75
N ILE A 16 -27.31 -27.76 9.85
CA ILE A 16 -26.25 -28.17 8.88
C ILE A 16 -25.83 -26.99 8.00
N ILE A 17 -26.79 -26.23 7.44
CA ILE A 17 -26.52 -25.06 6.62
C ILE A 17 -25.78 -24.00 7.43
N PHE A 18 -26.18 -23.76 8.67
CA PHE A 18 -25.53 -22.78 9.55
C PHE A 18 -24.06 -23.14 9.81
N PHE A 19 -23.75 -24.39 10.13
CA PHE A 19 -22.38 -24.83 10.33
C PHE A 19 -21.55 -24.80 9.03
N TRP A 20 -22.18 -25.14 7.90
CA TRP A 20 -21.54 -25.03 6.59
C TRP A 20 -21.18 -23.59 6.25
N LEU A 21 -22.07 -22.63 6.50
CA LEU A 21 -21.80 -21.19 6.29
C LEU A 21 -20.63 -20.69 7.18
N ILE A 22 -20.58 -21.13 8.44
CA ILE A 22 -19.45 -20.79 9.34
C ILE A 22 -18.14 -21.36 8.80
N TYR A 23 -18.16 -22.61 8.35
CA TYR A 23 -16.97 -23.25 7.79
C TYR A 23 -16.49 -22.56 6.52
N ASP A 24 -17.39 -22.24 5.60
CA ASP A 24 -17.09 -21.54 4.36
C ASP A 24 -16.52 -20.13 4.62
N TYR A 25 -17.13 -19.39 5.55
CA TYR A 25 -16.63 -18.08 5.99
C TYR A 25 -15.21 -18.13 6.55
N LYS A 26 -14.92 -19.12 7.44
CA LYS A 26 -13.55 -19.29 7.98
C LYS A 26 -12.54 -19.61 6.88
N ASN A 27 -12.88 -20.50 5.96
CA ASN A 27 -11.99 -20.85 4.85
C ASN A 27 -11.72 -19.67 3.93
N SER A 28 -12.73 -18.82 3.69
CA SER A 28 -12.58 -17.60 2.90
C SER A 28 -11.59 -16.64 3.54
N ILE A 29 -11.70 -16.38 4.85
CA ILE A 29 -10.75 -15.50 5.58
C ILE A 29 -9.32 -16.04 5.51
N VAL A 30 -9.12 -17.34 5.74
CA VAL A 30 -7.79 -17.95 5.66
C VAL A 30 -7.18 -17.77 4.27
N LYS A 31 -7.97 -17.98 3.22
CA LYS A 31 -7.54 -17.81 1.84
C LYS A 31 -7.17 -16.35 1.51
N VAL A 32 -7.93 -15.37 2.00
CA VAL A 32 -7.64 -13.94 1.83
C VAL A 32 -6.30 -13.59 2.47
N ASN A 33 -6.08 -14.00 3.73
CA ASN A 33 -4.82 -13.76 4.42
C ASN A 33 -3.62 -14.38 3.69
N GLN A 34 -3.77 -15.60 3.16
CA GLN A 34 -2.72 -16.26 2.37
C GLN A 34 -2.41 -15.48 1.09
N ASN A 35 -3.42 -15.06 0.34
CA ASN A 35 -3.25 -14.26 -0.87
C ASN A 35 -2.52 -12.93 -0.57
N TYR A 36 -2.88 -12.25 0.53
CA TYR A 36 -2.22 -11.02 0.93
C TYR A 36 -0.74 -11.23 1.27
N ILE A 37 -0.42 -12.26 2.04
CA ILE A 37 0.97 -12.62 2.37
C ILE A 37 1.76 -12.97 1.10
N GLU A 38 1.16 -13.76 0.20
CA GLU A 38 1.80 -14.11 -1.06
C GLU A 38 2.00 -12.90 -1.98
N ALA A 39 1.04 -11.95 -2.00
CA ALA A 39 1.17 -10.69 -2.72
C ALA A 39 2.38 -9.88 -2.22
N ASN A 40 2.50 -9.70 -0.89
CA ASN A 40 3.65 -9.02 -0.29
C ASN A 40 4.97 -9.70 -0.66
N ASN A 41 5.03 -11.03 -0.59
CA ASN A 41 6.23 -11.79 -0.94
C ASN A 41 6.62 -11.63 -2.42
N ASN A 42 5.64 -11.64 -3.33
CA ASN A 42 5.89 -11.40 -4.75
C ASN A 42 6.32 -9.96 -5.02
N PHE A 43 5.73 -8.98 -4.33
CA PHE A 43 6.16 -7.58 -4.42
C PHE A 43 7.63 -7.40 -4.02
N LEU A 44 8.06 -7.99 -2.89
CA LEU A 44 9.44 -7.97 -2.42
C LEU A 44 10.40 -8.64 -3.41
N LYS A 45 9.95 -9.69 -4.10
CA LYS A 45 10.70 -10.37 -5.17
C LYS A 45 10.67 -9.63 -6.51
N LYS A 46 10.04 -8.45 -6.58
CA LYS A 46 9.83 -7.64 -7.79
C LYS A 46 8.95 -8.31 -8.85
N ASN A 47 8.21 -9.34 -8.49
CA ASN A 47 7.21 -10.01 -9.35
C ASN A 47 5.90 -9.21 -9.35
N TYR A 48 5.94 -7.96 -9.83
CA TYR A 48 4.86 -6.99 -9.65
C TYR A 48 3.55 -7.39 -10.29
N LEU A 49 3.56 -8.07 -11.45
CA LEU A 49 2.35 -8.56 -12.11
C LEU A 49 1.63 -9.62 -11.26
N LYS A 50 2.39 -10.58 -10.71
CA LYS A 50 1.79 -11.60 -9.85
C LYS A 50 1.30 -11.00 -8.52
N ALA A 51 2.06 -10.06 -7.95
CA ALA A 51 1.64 -9.34 -6.75
C ALA A 51 0.34 -8.56 -6.98
N LEU A 52 0.22 -7.86 -8.12
CA LEU A 52 -0.96 -7.12 -8.53
C LEU A 52 -2.21 -8.02 -8.60
N ASP A 53 -2.12 -9.17 -9.29
CA ASP A 53 -3.22 -10.13 -9.38
C ASP A 53 -3.69 -10.62 -7.99
N LEU A 54 -2.74 -10.90 -7.10
CA LEU A 54 -3.04 -11.36 -5.75
C LEU A 54 -3.66 -10.23 -4.88
N TYR A 55 -3.16 -9.00 -4.96
CA TYR A 55 -3.77 -7.86 -4.24
C TYR A 55 -5.19 -7.59 -4.75
N ARG A 56 -5.45 -7.67 -6.08
CA ARG A 56 -6.79 -7.53 -6.65
C ARG A 56 -7.75 -8.60 -6.12
N LYS A 57 -7.33 -9.85 -6.06
CA LYS A 57 -8.12 -10.93 -5.44
C LYS A 57 -8.48 -10.64 -3.98
N VAL A 58 -7.55 -10.07 -3.22
CA VAL A 58 -7.83 -9.67 -1.83
C VAL A 58 -8.82 -8.50 -1.81
N SER A 59 -8.64 -7.48 -2.65
CA SER A 59 -9.53 -6.31 -2.73
C SER A 59 -10.95 -6.66 -3.19
N GLU A 60 -11.11 -7.68 -4.05
CA GLU A 60 -12.41 -8.20 -4.47
C GLU A 60 -13.14 -8.90 -3.32
N LEU A 61 -12.43 -9.68 -2.50
CA LEU A 61 -13.00 -10.41 -1.37
C LEU A 61 -13.19 -9.52 -0.13
N GLU A 62 -12.31 -8.56 0.06
CA GLU A 62 -12.34 -7.59 1.17
C GLU A 62 -12.23 -6.15 0.61
N PRO A 63 -13.30 -5.57 0.06
CA PRO A 63 -13.24 -4.25 -0.56
C PRO A 63 -12.78 -3.14 0.38
N ASN A 64 -12.93 -3.31 1.69
CA ASN A 64 -12.51 -2.34 2.70
C ASN A 64 -11.07 -2.55 3.20
N ASN A 65 -10.34 -3.50 2.65
CA ASN A 65 -8.93 -3.73 3.00
C ASN A 65 -8.05 -2.67 2.32
N LEU A 66 -7.80 -1.56 3.02
CA LEU A 66 -7.01 -0.44 2.51
C LEU A 66 -5.56 -0.84 2.18
N TYR A 67 -5.00 -1.80 2.91
CA TYR A 67 -3.64 -2.29 2.65
C TYR A 67 -3.54 -3.09 1.35
N ALA A 68 -4.58 -3.84 0.99
CA ALA A 68 -4.62 -4.55 -0.28
C ALA A 68 -4.73 -3.57 -1.46
N LEU A 69 -5.63 -2.59 -1.36
CA LEU A 69 -5.77 -1.52 -2.37
C LEU A 69 -4.47 -0.70 -2.51
N GLU A 70 -3.82 -0.38 -1.41
CA GLU A 70 -2.54 0.33 -1.42
C GLU A 70 -1.45 -0.53 -2.08
N GLY A 71 -1.42 -1.84 -1.77
CA GLY A 71 -0.52 -2.80 -2.41
C GLY A 71 -0.74 -2.91 -3.92
N GLU A 72 -2.00 -2.93 -4.38
CA GLU A 72 -2.36 -2.86 -5.79
C GLU A 72 -1.80 -1.59 -6.45
N ALA A 73 -2.04 -0.42 -5.86
CA ALA A 73 -1.55 0.86 -6.39
C ALA A 73 -0.02 0.91 -6.45
N ARG A 74 0.69 0.36 -5.46
CA ARG A 74 2.15 0.24 -5.51
C ARG A 74 2.63 -0.65 -6.64
N CYS A 75 1.96 -1.78 -6.89
CA CYS A 75 2.29 -2.64 -8.03
C CYS A 75 2.14 -1.89 -9.35
N LEU A 76 1.01 -1.19 -9.54
CA LEU A 76 0.76 -0.36 -10.73
C LEU A 76 1.84 0.71 -10.92
N MET A 77 2.23 1.39 -9.84
CA MET A 77 3.30 2.37 -9.87
C MET A 77 4.64 1.74 -10.31
N ARG A 78 4.98 0.54 -9.82
CA ARG A 78 6.20 -0.18 -10.24
C ARG A 78 6.15 -0.67 -11.67
N LEU A 79 4.95 -0.92 -12.20
CA LEU A 79 4.70 -1.25 -13.60
C LEU A 79 4.60 -0.01 -14.50
N GLN A 80 4.82 1.19 -13.96
CA GLN A 80 4.74 2.49 -14.63
C GLN A 80 3.30 2.87 -15.10
N ASN A 81 2.28 2.18 -14.60
CA ASN A 81 0.88 2.52 -14.83
C ASN A 81 0.42 3.63 -13.88
N TYR A 82 1.07 4.80 -13.97
CA TYR A 82 0.96 5.88 -12.99
C TYR A 82 -0.45 6.43 -12.83
N ASN A 83 -1.20 6.56 -13.93
CA ASN A 83 -2.58 7.07 -13.88
C ASN A 83 -3.50 6.14 -13.09
N GLU A 84 -3.43 4.84 -13.38
CA GLU A 84 -4.23 3.84 -12.67
C GLU A 84 -3.81 3.74 -11.19
N ALA A 85 -2.50 3.76 -10.91
CA ALA A 85 -1.98 3.79 -9.55
C ALA A 85 -2.54 4.98 -8.75
N LEU A 86 -2.56 6.18 -9.36
CA LEU A 86 -3.08 7.40 -8.73
C LEU A 86 -4.57 7.28 -8.41
N GLU A 87 -5.38 6.70 -9.30
CA GLU A 87 -6.82 6.50 -9.06
C GLU A 87 -7.06 5.52 -7.91
N VAL A 88 -6.31 4.42 -7.83
CA VAL A 88 -6.43 3.47 -6.72
C VAL A 88 -5.97 4.11 -5.39
N PHE A 89 -4.87 4.86 -5.37
CA PHE A 89 -4.47 5.61 -4.18
C PHE A 89 -5.51 6.65 -3.74
N LYS A 90 -6.12 7.38 -4.69
CA LYS A 90 -7.21 8.32 -4.38
C LYS A 90 -8.43 7.61 -3.80
N LEU A 91 -8.75 6.40 -4.29
CA LEU A 91 -9.82 5.57 -3.72
C LEU A 91 -9.51 5.20 -2.27
N VAL A 92 -8.27 4.85 -1.94
CA VAL A 92 -7.84 4.60 -0.56
C VAL A 92 -8.05 5.86 0.30
N LEU A 93 -7.58 7.03 -0.17
CA LEU A 93 -7.72 8.29 0.57
C LEU A 93 -9.18 8.79 0.67
N LYS A 94 -10.06 8.38 -0.24
CA LYS A 94 -11.50 8.65 -0.12
C LYS A 94 -12.12 7.89 1.05
N ARG A 95 -11.59 6.70 1.39
CA ARG A 95 -12.06 5.88 2.52
C ARG A 95 -11.40 6.27 3.84
N ASP A 96 -10.11 6.53 3.81
CA ASP A 96 -9.34 7.07 4.93
C ASP A 96 -8.38 8.16 4.43
N LYS A 97 -8.77 9.42 4.60
CA LYS A 97 -8.00 10.59 4.17
C LYS A 97 -6.65 10.74 4.87
N ASN A 98 -6.47 10.05 5.98
CA ASN A 98 -5.26 10.09 6.80
C ASN A 98 -4.40 8.82 6.66
N PHE A 99 -4.73 7.94 5.72
CA PHE A 99 -3.99 6.70 5.50
C PHE A 99 -2.56 7.00 5.01
N VAL A 100 -1.63 7.01 5.94
CA VAL A 100 -0.23 7.43 5.74
C VAL A 100 0.47 6.73 4.59
N PRO A 101 0.32 5.39 4.39
CA PRO A 101 0.95 4.70 3.27
C PRO A 101 0.54 5.27 1.92
N ALA A 102 -0.75 5.53 1.71
CA ALA A 102 -1.21 6.10 0.44
C ALA A 102 -0.74 7.54 0.26
N LEU A 103 -0.77 8.38 1.31
CA LEU A 103 -0.24 9.75 1.26
C LEU A 103 1.23 9.75 0.83
N THR A 104 2.03 8.88 1.44
CA THR A 104 3.46 8.76 1.15
C THR A 104 3.71 8.29 -0.28
N ASN A 105 3.00 7.24 -0.72
CA ASN A 105 3.22 6.68 -2.05
C ASN A 105 2.68 7.58 -3.18
N ILE A 106 1.63 8.37 -2.93
CA ILE A 106 1.20 9.43 -3.86
C ILE A 106 2.29 10.51 -3.99
N ALA A 107 2.92 10.90 -2.89
CA ALA A 107 4.02 11.85 -2.94
C ALA A 107 5.17 11.32 -3.79
N ILE A 108 5.58 10.07 -3.57
CA ILE A 108 6.63 9.40 -4.37
C ILE A 108 6.21 9.29 -5.85
N LEU A 109 4.93 9.00 -6.12
CA LEU A 109 4.43 8.93 -7.48
C LEU A 109 4.53 10.28 -8.18
N TYR A 110 4.07 11.37 -7.56
CA TYR A 110 4.20 12.71 -8.11
C TYR A 110 5.64 13.13 -8.30
N ASP A 111 6.53 12.78 -7.36
CA ASP A 111 7.97 12.99 -7.49
C ASP A 111 8.56 12.23 -8.70
N THR A 112 8.12 10.98 -8.89
CA THR A 112 8.55 10.13 -10.01
C THR A 112 8.13 10.69 -11.37
N ILE A 113 6.92 11.27 -11.46
CA ILE A 113 6.42 11.89 -12.71
C ILE A 113 6.76 13.38 -12.83
N GLU A 114 7.64 13.86 -11.96
CA GLU A 114 8.20 15.23 -11.97
C GLU A 114 7.17 16.34 -11.65
N ASP A 115 6.02 15.98 -11.03
CA ASP A 115 5.07 16.97 -10.48
C ASP A 115 5.48 17.30 -9.03
N TYR A 116 6.59 18.03 -8.90
CA TYR A 116 7.24 18.29 -7.61
C TYR A 116 6.39 19.11 -6.64
N GLU A 117 5.55 20.01 -7.16
CA GLU A 117 4.65 20.81 -6.33
C GLU A 117 3.63 19.92 -5.61
N LYS A 118 3.01 18.98 -6.34
CA LYS A 118 2.11 17.99 -5.72
C LYS A 118 2.86 17.03 -4.82
N ALA A 119 4.06 16.59 -5.19
CA ALA A 119 4.89 15.75 -4.35
C ALA A 119 5.11 16.39 -2.97
N ILE A 120 5.52 17.67 -2.92
CA ILE A 120 5.72 18.44 -1.69
C ILE A 120 4.45 18.48 -0.84
N ILE A 121 3.28 18.75 -1.46
CA ILE A 121 2.01 18.80 -0.73
C ILE A 121 1.72 17.47 -0.05
N TYR A 122 1.90 16.35 -0.75
CA TYR A 122 1.61 15.03 -0.20
C TYR A 122 2.67 14.55 0.79
N TYR A 123 3.96 14.87 0.59
CA TYR A 123 4.99 14.61 1.61
C TYR A 123 4.70 15.33 2.93
N ARG A 124 4.31 16.62 2.87
CA ARG A 124 3.91 17.39 4.06
C ARG A 124 2.72 16.74 4.77
N LYS A 125 1.67 16.34 4.02
CA LYS A 125 0.50 15.65 4.57
C LYS A 125 0.87 14.35 5.26
N ALA A 126 1.72 13.53 4.65
CA ALA A 126 2.16 12.27 5.22
C ALA A 126 2.92 12.49 6.55
N ILE A 127 3.86 13.43 6.57
CA ILE A 127 4.64 13.77 7.77
C ILE A 127 3.76 14.31 8.88
N GLN A 128 2.75 15.14 8.57
CA GLN A 128 1.80 15.65 9.56
C GLN A 128 1.00 14.53 10.23
N GLN A 129 0.69 13.45 9.50
CA GLN A 129 -0.05 12.31 10.04
C GLN A 129 0.86 11.34 10.81
N ASP A 130 2.11 11.19 10.41
CA ASP A 130 3.05 10.29 11.07
C ASP A 130 4.47 10.88 11.15
N GLN A 131 4.80 11.44 12.30
CA GLN A 131 6.14 12.00 12.56
C GLN A 131 7.26 10.95 12.53
N ARG A 132 6.94 9.64 12.57
CA ARG A 132 7.96 8.59 12.43
C ARG A 132 8.63 8.62 11.07
N LEU A 133 7.98 9.21 10.05
CA LEU A 133 8.55 9.44 8.72
C LEU A 133 9.76 10.38 8.71
N LEU A 134 9.94 11.16 9.79
CA LEU A 134 11.12 12.01 10.01
C LEU A 134 12.35 11.20 10.41
N ASN A 135 12.13 10.00 10.96
CA ASN A 135 13.21 9.22 11.57
C ASN A 135 13.93 8.36 10.53
N ARG A 136 15.25 8.42 10.59
CA ARG A 136 16.10 7.54 9.78
C ARG A 136 16.03 6.10 10.28
N MET A 137 16.15 5.17 9.35
CA MET A 137 16.28 3.76 9.70
C MET A 137 17.51 3.55 10.57
N SER A 138 17.33 2.93 11.77
CA SER A 138 18.41 2.65 12.69
C SER A 138 19.46 1.72 12.05
N TRP A 139 20.71 1.81 12.51
CA TRP A 139 21.80 0.96 12.04
C TRP A 139 21.47 -0.54 12.21
N PHE A 140 20.80 -0.90 13.31
CA PHE A 140 20.40 -2.27 13.63
C PHE A 140 19.37 -2.81 12.61
N LYS A 141 18.35 -2.02 12.27
CA LYS A 141 17.37 -2.38 11.21
C LYS A 141 18.06 -2.54 9.86
N ARG A 142 19.01 -1.66 9.51
CA ARG A 142 19.80 -1.76 8.28
C ARG A 142 20.64 -3.02 8.26
N PHE A 143 21.29 -3.36 9.38
CA PHE A 143 22.08 -4.58 9.51
C PHE A 143 21.23 -5.84 9.27
N ILE A 144 20.08 -5.97 9.96
CA ILE A 144 19.18 -7.11 9.78
C ILE A 144 18.66 -7.21 8.34
N LYS A 145 18.37 -6.08 7.69
CA LYS A 145 17.88 -6.04 6.30
C LYS A 145 18.99 -6.10 5.24
N ASN A 146 20.24 -6.26 5.66
CA ASN A 146 21.42 -6.25 4.78
C ASN A 146 21.51 -4.99 3.88
N ILE A 147 21.16 -3.83 4.42
CA ILE A 147 21.20 -2.54 3.73
C ILE A 147 22.50 -1.84 4.06
N HIS A 148 23.43 -1.82 3.09
CA HIS A 148 24.77 -1.26 3.27
C HIS A 148 24.83 0.26 3.16
N PHE A 149 23.84 0.88 2.52
CA PHE A 149 23.75 2.34 2.39
C PHE A 149 22.79 2.94 3.44
N LYS A 150 22.82 4.26 3.57
CA LYS A 150 21.94 5.00 4.47
C LYS A 150 20.82 5.64 3.65
N PRO A 151 19.61 5.03 3.63
CA PRO A 151 18.51 5.57 2.85
C PRO A 151 18.16 6.98 3.33
N SER A 152 17.87 7.89 2.40
CA SER A 152 17.31 9.20 2.75
C SER A 152 15.91 9.04 3.33
N THR A 153 15.52 9.99 4.19
CA THR A 153 14.17 10.03 4.73
C THR A 153 13.24 10.80 3.79
N ILE A 154 11.94 10.61 3.96
CA ILE A 154 10.92 11.43 3.29
C ILE A 154 11.09 12.90 3.62
N GLN A 155 11.49 13.25 4.85
CA GLN A 155 11.82 14.61 5.25
C GLN A 155 12.99 15.18 4.46
N GLU A 156 14.06 14.42 4.29
CA GLU A 156 15.24 14.88 3.53
C GLU A 156 14.88 15.16 2.07
N ARG A 157 14.04 14.30 1.46
CA ARG A 157 13.55 14.54 0.11
C ARG A 157 12.64 15.77 0.03
N LEU A 158 11.71 15.91 0.97
CA LEU A 158 10.86 17.09 1.07
C LEU A 158 11.68 18.36 1.18
N PHE A 159 12.62 18.40 2.13
CA PHE A 159 13.50 19.57 2.33
C PHE A 159 14.32 19.90 1.08
N TYR A 160 14.85 18.88 0.38
CA TYR A 160 15.54 19.06 -0.88
C TYR A 160 14.66 19.73 -1.94
N LEU A 161 13.44 19.20 -2.17
CA LEU A 161 12.51 19.74 -3.15
C LEU A 161 12.08 21.17 -2.81
N GLU A 162 11.79 21.46 -1.53
CA GLU A 162 11.43 22.81 -1.08
C GLU A 162 12.54 23.82 -1.33
N ASN A 163 13.79 23.45 -1.06
CA ASN A 163 14.93 24.31 -1.32
C ASN A 163 15.14 24.54 -2.83
N GLN A 164 14.99 23.50 -3.66
CA GLN A 164 15.15 23.62 -5.11
C GLN A 164 14.06 24.48 -5.74
N ILE A 165 12.80 24.35 -5.30
CA ILE A 165 11.70 25.19 -5.82
C ILE A 165 11.86 26.66 -5.42
N GLY A 166 12.53 26.94 -4.31
CA GLY A 166 12.86 28.30 -3.88
C GLY A 166 13.91 29.02 -4.75
N LEU A 167 14.65 28.30 -5.60
CA LEU A 167 15.64 28.87 -6.51
C LEU A 167 15.02 29.41 -7.80
N GLU A 168 15.75 30.24 -8.53
CA GLU A 168 15.41 30.63 -9.90
C GLU A 168 15.30 29.42 -10.82
N SER A 169 14.38 29.45 -11.79
CA SER A 169 14.04 28.29 -12.62
C SER A 169 15.23 27.65 -13.35
N ASN A 170 16.22 28.44 -13.72
CA ASN A 170 17.47 28.06 -14.40
C ASN A 170 18.50 27.42 -13.46
N GLU A 171 18.33 27.55 -12.14
CA GLU A 171 19.25 27.04 -11.12
C GLU A 171 18.73 25.74 -10.46
N ARG A 172 17.49 25.35 -10.77
CA ARG A 172 16.84 24.19 -10.14
C ARG A 172 17.42 22.88 -10.65
N ILE A 173 17.82 22.01 -9.71
CA ILE A 173 18.20 20.63 -9.97
C ILE A 173 17.18 19.72 -9.25
N LEU A 174 15.98 19.63 -9.82
CA LEU A 174 14.87 18.89 -9.19
C LEU A 174 15.05 17.37 -9.30
N LYS A 175 15.73 16.89 -10.36
CA LYS A 175 16.06 15.48 -10.56
C LYS A 175 17.57 15.28 -10.41
N ASN A 176 17.95 14.57 -9.38
CA ASN A 176 19.33 14.18 -9.15
C ASN A 176 19.41 12.64 -9.03
N ILE A 177 19.98 11.99 -10.04
CA ILE A 177 20.03 10.52 -10.14
C ILE A 177 20.70 9.88 -8.91
N GLU A 178 21.69 10.53 -8.31
CA GLU A 178 22.37 10.00 -7.12
C GLU A 178 21.52 10.10 -5.88
N ILE A 179 20.84 11.24 -5.68
CA ILE A 179 19.93 11.46 -4.54
C ILE A 179 18.67 10.61 -4.72
N ASP A 180 18.12 10.54 -5.94
CA ASP A 180 16.89 9.82 -6.24
C ASP A 180 17.05 8.30 -6.07
N LYS A 181 18.24 7.74 -6.35
CA LYS A 181 18.55 6.34 -6.04
C LYS A 181 18.57 6.02 -4.56
N LEU A 182 18.76 7.01 -3.69
CA LEU A 182 18.77 6.86 -2.24
C LEU A 182 17.38 6.99 -1.63
N GLN A 183 16.35 7.30 -2.42
CA GLN A 183 14.98 7.35 -1.93
C GLN A 183 14.55 5.97 -1.41
N PRO A 184 13.95 5.91 -0.22
CA PRO A 184 13.48 4.65 0.31
C PRO A 184 12.30 4.14 -0.53
N ASP A 185 12.37 2.87 -0.92
CA ASP A 185 11.15 2.14 -1.18
C ASP A 185 10.37 2.11 0.13
N TYR A 186 9.30 2.88 0.21
CA TYR A 186 8.46 2.87 1.40
C TYR A 186 7.80 1.49 1.50
N GLN A 187 8.40 0.66 2.33
CA GLN A 187 7.89 -0.66 2.70
C GLN A 187 7.33 -0.53 4.11
N MET A 188 6.06 -0.83 4.24
CA MET A 188 5.45 -1.05 5.56
C MET A 188 5.87 -2.38 6.14
#